data_8fdb06ccb7829a1b209e173e50609cce
#
_entry.id   8fdb06ccb7829a1b209e173e50609cce
#
_cell.length_a   1.000
_cell.length_b   1.000
_cell.length_c   1.000
_cell.angle_alpha   90.00
_cell.angle_beta   90.00
_cell.angle_gamma   90.00
#
_symmetry.space_group_name_H-M   'P 1'
#
loop_
_entity.id
_entity.type
_entity.pdbx_description
1 polymer ?
#
loop_
_entity_poly.entity_id
_entity_poly.type
_entity_poly.pdbx_seq_one_letter_code
_entity_poly.pdbx_strand_id
1 'polypeptide(L)'
;RYYHKLQQIAKVISAAGEWSTPALIALCEVENDSVLSHLTRRTPLRWQDYRYIITQSPDPRGINVALLYQRDQFFYLRHESIPIRFSGNKHKLTRDILHVYGKIITGDTLDVFVCHFPSRYGGEKESEKDRFDAARTLRGSSDSLLLIREKPQILIMGDFNDPPQDRSISEIFAAQAFPENTQITDSTSCTYYNLFASPHITQFPGSHKYQGEWSQLDQIIVNRDLITQESSMHIIPESIHIFAPDFLLTKD
;
A
#
# COMPACT_ATOMS: atom_id res chain seq x y z
N ARG A 1 27.15 -1.85 6.05
CA ARG A 1 26.07 -0.97 5.56
C ARG A 1 24.76 -1.72 5.31
N TYR A 2 24.74 -2.82 4.54
CA TYR A 2 23.55 -3.63 4.20
C TYR A 2 22.78 -4.11 5.45
N TYR A 3 23.40 -4.89 6.34
CA TYR A 3 22.72 -5.38 7.56
C TYR A 3 22.29 -4.27 8.50
N HIS A 4 23.04 -3.17 8.55
CA HIS A 4 22.64 -2.01 9.34
C HIS A 4 21.31 -1.41 8.80
N LYS A 5 21.17 -1.29 7.46
CA LYS A 5 19.89 -0.84 6.86
C LYS A 5 18.73 -1.77 7.24
N LEU A 6 18.92 -3.09 7.18
CA LEU A 6 17.89 -4.06 7.59
C LEU A 6 17.50 -3.92 9.07
N GLN A 7 18.49 -3.67 9.96
CA GLN A 7 18.21 -3.42 11.38
C GLN A 7 17.39 -2.14 11.58
N GLN A 8 17.67 -1.08 10.83
CA GLN A 8 16.89 0.16 10.90
C GLN A 8 15.46 -0.06 10.39
N ILE A 9 15.27 -0.78 9.28
CA ILE A 9 13.93 -1.12 8.77
C ILE A 9 13.17 -1.94 9.82
N ALA A 10 13.80 -2.95 10.41
CA ALA A 10 13.18 -3.76 11.45
C ALA A 10 12.79 -2.94 12.68
N LYS A 11 13.63 -1.95 13.07
CA LYS A 11 13.31 -1.01 14.15
C LYS A 11 12.07 -0.19 13.84
N VAL A 12 11.96 0.33 12.60
CA VAL A 12 10.77 1.09 12.15
C VAL A 12 9.53 0.23 12.22
N ILE A 13 9.58 -0.98 11.65
CA ILE A 13 8.45 -1.92 11.65
C ILE A 13 7.99 -2.24 13.07
N SER A 14 8.94 -2.55 13.97
CA SER A 14 8.60 -2.86 15.36
C SER A 14 8.01 -1.67 16.11
N ALA A 15 8.52 -0.46 15.83
CA ALA A 15 8.03 0.75 16.49
C ALA A 15 6.68 1.23 15.95
N ALA A 16 6.40 1.02 14.65
CA ALA A 16 5.12 1.42 14.03
C ALA A 16 3.92 0.63 14.59
N GLY A 17 4.15 -0.55 15.13
CA GLY A 17 3.10 -1.37 15.74
C GLY A 17 2.80 -1.04 17.20
N GLU A 18 3.54 -0.10 17.81
CA GLU A 18 3.40 0.30 19.24
C GLU A 18 3.44 -0.90 20.20
N TRP A 19 2.29 -1.42 20.60
CA TRP A 19 2.12 -2.53 21.53
C TRP A 19 2.17 -3.92 20.89
N SER A 20 1.88 -3.99 19.57
CA SER A 20 1.92 -5.22 18.78
C SER A 20 2.50 -4.92 17.41
N THR A 21 3.27 -5.87 16.84
CA THR A 21 3.78 -5.69 15.48
C THR A 21 2.64 -5.68 14.45
N PRO A 22 2.73 -4.87 13.37
CA PRO A 22 1.71 -4.82 12.34
C PRO A 22 1.41 -6.19 11.73
N ALA A 23 0.13 -6.52 11.57
CA ALA A 23 -0.28 -7.80 10.98
C ALA A 23 0.10 -7.93 9.49
N LEU A 24 0.04 -6.80 8.76
CA LEU A 24 0.35 -6.68 7.34
C LEU A 24 1.29 -5.49 7.11
N ILE A 25 2.33 -5.68 6.29
CA ILE A 25 3.30 -4.63 5.95
C ILE A 25 3.56 -4.68 4.46
N ALA A 26 3.20 -3.60 3.75
CA ALA A 26 3.59 -3.42 2.36
C ALA A 26 5.00 -2.83 2.29
N LEU A 27 5.82 -3.37 1.40
CA LEU A 27 7.17 -2.91 1.14
C LEU A 27 7.36 -2.61 -0.34
N CYS A 28 7.88 -1.43 -0.63
CA CYS A 28 8.33 -1.03 -1.97
C CYS A 28 9.85 -1.12 -2.09
N GLU A 29 10.36 -1.13 -3.34
CA GLU A 29 11.79 -1.16 -3.66
C GLU A 29 12.56 -2.37 -3.07
N VAL A 30 11.90 -3.50 -3.00
CA VAL A 30 12.52 -4.75 -2.56
C VAL A 30 13.30 -5.38 -3.70
N GLU A 31 14.59 -5.63 -3.48
CA GLU A 31 15.48 -6.13 -4.51
C GLU A 31 15.19 -7.61 -4.85
N ASN A 32 15.09 -8.47 -3.82
CA ASN A 32 14.86 -9.90 -4.01
C ASN A 32 14.43 -10.62 -2.71
N ASP A 33 14.14 -11.91 -2.85
CA ASP A 33 13.76 -12.82 -1.77
C ASP A 33 14.80 -12.86 -0.62
N SER A 34 16.09 -12.81 -0.95
CA SER A 34 17.16 -12.85 0.06
C SER A 34 17.11 -11.66 1.00
N VAL A 35 16.73 -10.48 0.52
CA VAL A 35 16.56 -9.27 1.37
C VAL A 35 15.46 -9.50 2.39
N LEU A 36 14.32 -10.03 1.99
CA LEU A 36 13.19 -10.33 2.88
C LEU A 36 13.52 -11.45 3.86
N SER A 37 14.19 -12.52 3.39
CA SER A 37 14.69 -13.58 4.26
C SER A 37 15.65 -13.05 5.32
N HIS A 38 16.56 -12.16 4.96
CA HIS A 38 17.45 -11.53 5.94
C HIS A 38 16.70 -10.59 6.89
N LEU A 39 15.75 -9.79 6.37
CA LEU A 39 14.93 -8.89 7.18
C LEU A 39 14.14 -9.69 8.24
N THR A 40 13.47 -10.75 7.83
CA THR A 40 12.57 -11.51 8.72
C THR A 40 13.32 -12.49 9.64
N ARG A 41 14.52 -12.97 9.27
CA ARG A 41 15.23 -14.02 10.01
C ARG A 41 16.51 -13.56 10.71
N ARG A 42 17.12 -12.44 10.28
CA ARG A 42 18.42 -11.96 10.80
C ARG A 42 18.33 -10.60 11.52
N THR A 43 17.13 -10.10 11.74
CA THR A 43 16.84 -8.89 12.52
C THR A 43 15.97 -9.25 13.75
N PRO A 44 15.63 -8.32 14.62
CA PRO A 44 14.67 -8.55 15.70
C PRO A 44 13.31 -9.09 15.24
N LEU A 45 12.90 -8.85 13.98
CA LEU A 45 11.65 -9.39 13.41
C LEU A 45 11.61 -10.94 13.39
N ARG A 46 12.73 -11.63 13.56
CA ARG A 46 12.76 -13.11 13.66
C ARG A 46 11.85 -13.68 14.74
N TRP A 47 11.55 -12.89 15.77
CA TRP A 47 10.67 -13.31 16.87
C TRP A 47 9.19 -13.08 16.59
N GLN A 48 8.86 -12.40 15.46
CA GLN A 48 7.51 -12.06 15.06
C GLN A 48 6.91 -13.03 14.02
N ASP A 49 7.68 -14.05 13.63
CA ASP A 49 7.31 -15.10 12.65
C ASP A 49 6.65 -14.60 11.35
N TYR A 50 7.09 -13.45 10.84
CA TYR A 50 6.60 -12.94 9.56
C TYR A 50 6.88 -13.92 8.43
N ARG A 51 5.88 -14.09 7.58
CA ARG A 51 5.99 -14.63 6.23
C ARG A 51 5.93 -13.48 5.24
N TYR A 52 6.36 -13.75 4.00
CA TYR A 52 6.33 -12.74 2.96
C TYR A 52 5.99 -13.32 1.59
N ILE A 53 5.47 -12.45 0.74
CA ILE A 53 5.21 -12.68 -0.67
C ILE A 53 5.87 -11.52 -1.42
N ILE A 54 6.55 -11.81 -2.53
CA ILE A 54 7.25 -10.83 -3.34
C ILE A 54 6.90 -11.05 -4.82
N THR A 55 6.74 -9.97 -5.59
CA THR A 55 6.64 -10.04 -7.04
C THR A 55 7.99 -10.43 -7.66
N GLN A 56 7.95 -10.93 -8.89
CA GLN A 56 9.12 -11.09 -9.76
C GLN A 56 8.91 -10.21 -10.98
N SER A 57 8.93 -8.92 -10.75
CA SER A 57 8.60 -7.92 -11.76
C SER A 57 9.70 -7.79 -12.81
N PRO A 58 9.35 -7.49 -14.06
CA PRO A 58 10.32 -7.26 -15.14
C PRO A 58 10.92 -5.84 -15.09
N ASP A 59 10.90 -5.15 -13.96
CA ASP A 59 11.47 -3.80 -13.81
C ASP A 59 12.98 -3.83 -14.09
N PRO A 60 13.50 -2.97 -14.99
CA PRO A 60 14.92 -2.95 -15.35
C PRO A 60 15.87 -2.65 -14.18
N ARG A 61 15.37 -2.03 -13.10
CA ARG A 61 16.14 -1.75 -11.89
C ARG A 61 16.20 -2.94 -10.93
N GLY A 62 15.49 -4.05 -11.25
CA GLY A 62 15.43 -5.25 -10.41
C GLY A 62 14.71 -5.03 -9.07
N ILE A 63 13.76 -4.10 -9.00
CA ILE A 63 13.00 -3.82 -7.78
C ILE A 63 11.58 -4.36 -7.85
N ASN A 64 11.07 -4.77 -6.71
CA ASN A 64 9.78 -5.44 -6.54
C ASN A 64 8.96 -4.78 -5.44
N VAL A 65 7.72 -5.21 -5.31
CA VAL A 65 6.88 -4.97 -4.14
C VAL A 65 6.69 -6.26 -3.37
N ALA A 66 6.48 -6.15 -2.06
CA ALA A 66 6.27 -7.31 -1.20
C ALA A 66 5.25 -7.03 -0.11
N LEU A 67 4.64 -8.10 0.37
CA LEU A 67 3.78 -8.09 1.55
C LEU A 67 4.40 -9.01 2.61
N LEU A 68 4.68 -8.46 3.80
CA LEU A 68 4.92 -9.26 5.00
C LEU A 68 3.60 -9.44 5.74
N TYR A 69 3.40 -10.61 6.31
CA TYR A 69 2.20 -10.91 7.09
C TYR A 69 2.48 -11.84 8.27
N GLN A 70 1.74 -11.66 9.36
CA GLN A 70 1.73 -12.56 10.52
C GLN A 70 0.72 -13.68 10.31
N ARG A 71 1.17 -14.93 10.46
CA ARG A 71 0.35 -16.12 10.17
C ARG A 71 -0.83 -16.32 11.10
N ASP A 72 -0.75 -15.82 12.30
CA ASP A 72 -1.81 -15.85 13.30
C ASP A 72 -2.89 -14.77 13.09
N GLN A 73 -2.58 -13.75 12.27
CA GLN A 73 -3.50 -12.65 11.97
C GLN A 73 -4.07 -12.73 10.54
N PHE A 74 -3.27 -13.28 9.61
CA PHE A 74 -3.64 -13.39 8.20
C PHE A 74 -3.28 -14.78 7.64
N PHE A 75 -4.29 -15.53 7.27
CA PHE A 75 -4.12 -16.84 6.64
C PHE A 75 -4.06 -16.69 5.12
N TYR A 76 -2.86 -16.74 4.57
CA TYR A 76 -2.61 -16.65 3.13
C TYR A 76 -3.29 -17.79 2.37
N LEU A 77 -3.95 -17.48 1.25
CA LEU A 77 -4.57 -18.45 0.35
C LEU A 77 -3.89 -18.48 -1.02
N ARG A 78 -3.77 -17.32 -1.67
CA ARG A 78 -3.12 -17.19 -2.98
C ARG A 78 -2.65 -15.77 -3.25
N HIS A 79 -1.83 -15.62 -4.28
CA HIS A 79 -1.44 -14.33 -4.82
C HIS A 79 -1.29 -14.36 -6.32
N GLU A 80 -1.24 -13.19 -6.93
CA GLU A 80 -0.91 -12.98 -8.33
C GLU A 80 -0.09 -11.68 -8.50
N SER A 81 0.76 -11.66 -9.52
CA SER A 81 1.44 -10.47 -9.99
C SER A 81 0.69 -9.93 -11.20
N ILE A 82 0.22 -8.70 -11.13
CA ILE A 82 -0.60 -8.06 -12.15
C ILE A 82 0.29 -7.08 -12.93
N PRO A 83 0.62 -7.37 -14.19
CA PRO A 83 1.46 -6.51 -14.99
C PRO A 83 0.73 -5.24 -15.41
N ILE A 84 1.40 -4.08 -15.28
CA ILE A 84 0.90 -2.81 -15.78
C ILE A 84 1.12 -2.75 -17.29
N ARG A 85 0.05 -2.51 -18.05
CA ARG A 85 0.10 -2.37 -19.51
C ARG A 85 0.03 -0.90 -19.89
N PHE A 86 1.11 -0.42 -20.51
CA PHE A 86 1.20 0.97 -20.93
C PHE A 86 0.56 1.20 -22.31
N SER A 87 -0.35 2.17 -22.40
CA SER A 87 -1.02 2.56 -23.64
C SER A 87 -0.06 3.20 -24.64
N GLY A 88 0.93 3.95 -24.15
CA GLY A 88 1.91 4.67 -24.98
C GLY A 88 3.08 3.81 -25.46
N ASN A 89 3.49 2.79 -24.71
CA ASN A 89 4.60 1.91 -25.07
C ASN A 89 4.37 0.49 -24.52
N LYS A 90 3.93 -0.41 -25.38
CA LYS A 90 3.61 -1.81 -25.02
C LYS A 90 4.83 -2.63 -24.53
N HIS A 91 6.05 -2.15 -24.78
CA HIS A 91 7.29 -2.81 -24.36
C HIS A 91 7.87 -2.20 -23.08
N LYS A 92 7.25 -1.18 -22.54
CA LYS A 92 7.71 -0.58 -21.28
C LYS A 92 7.49 -1.56 -20.15
N LEU A 93 8.55 -1.82 -19.40
CA LEU A 93 8.56 -2.71 -18.24
C LEU A 93 8.59 -1.89 -16.94
N THR A 94 7.90 -2.36 -15.93
CA THR A 94 7.87 -1.76 -14.59
C THR A 94 7.54 -2.82 -13.55
N ARG A 95 7.37 -2.42 -12.29
CA ARG A 95 6.90 -3.28 -11.21
C ARG A 95 5.47 -3.70 -11.46
N ASP A 96 5.20 -4.98 -11.22
CA ASP A 96 3.84 -5.48 -11.18
C ASP A 96 3.14 -5.03 -9.89
N ILE A 97 1.83 -4.97 -9.92
CA ILE A 97 1.00 -4.83 -8.73
C ILE A 97 0.88 -6.22 -8.10
N LEU A 98 1.20 -6.34 -6.81
CA LEU A 98 0.98 -7.58 -6.07
C LEU A 98 -0.45 -7.61 -5.53
N HIS A 99 -1.21 -8.63 -5.87
CA HIS A 99 -2.48 -8.94 -5.25
C HIS A 99 -2.35 -10.21 -4.40
N VAL A 100 -2.74 -10.12 -3.13
CA VAL A 100 -2.74 -11.22 -2.17
C VAL A 100 -4.13 -11.42 -1.62
N TYR A 101 -4.61 -12.65 -1.64
CA TYR A 101 -5.90 -13.05 -1.10
C TYR A 101 -5.71 -13.98 0.10
N GLY A 102 -6.40 -13.70 1.18
CA GLY A 102 -6.31 -14.46 2.41
C GLY A 102 -7.53 -14.28 3.32
N LYS A 103 -7.45 -14.89 4.50
CA LYS A 103 -8.45 -14.74 5.57
C LYS A 103 -7.85 -14.05 6.77
N ILE A 104 -8.60 -13.15 7.36
CA ILE A 104 -8.27 -12.55 8.67
C ILE A 104 -8.73 -13.47 9.81
N ILE A 105 -8.35 -13.13 11.04
CA ILE A 105 -8.63 -13.95 12.24
C ILE A 105 -10.13 -14.23 12.46
N THR A 106 -11.01 -13.33 12.02
CA THR A 106 -12.48 -13.51 12.11
C THR A 106 -13.02 -14.56 11.14
N GLY A 107 -12.21 -15.03 10.18
CA GLY A 107 -12.60 -15.95 9.11
C GLY A 107 -13.04 -15.26 7.82
N ASP A 108 -13.23 -13.93 7.84
CA ASP A 108 -13.55 -13.15 6.66
C ASP A 108 -12.38 -13.08 5.69
N THR A 109 -12.68 -12.84 4.42
CA THR A 109 -11.66 -12.74 3.38
C THR A 109 -11.21 -11.29 3.21
N LEU A 110 -9.89 -11.12 2.95
CA LEU A 110 -9.27 -9.84 2.64
C LEU A 110 -8.46 -9.97 1.35
N ASP A 111 -8.70 -9.06 0.42
CA ASP A 111 -7.89 -8.86 -0.78
C ASP A 111 -6.95 -7.67 -0.54
N VAL A 112 -5.64 -7.91 -0.61
CA VAL A 112 -4.60 -6.90 -0.35
C VAL A 112 -3.85 -6.63 -1.63
N PHE A 113 -3.78 -5.36 -2.04
CA PHE A 113 -2.93 -4.93 -3.15
C PHE A 113 -1.72 -4.17 -2.61
N VAL A 114 -0.53 -4.48 -3.13
CA VAL A 114 0.67 -3.69 -2.90
C VAL A 114 1.13 -3.10 -4.22
N CYS A 115 1.24 -1.76 -4.24
CA CYS A 115 1.51 -0.97 -5.43
C CYS A 115 2.82 -0.20 -5.30
N HIS A 116 3.51 -0.03 -6.43
CA HIS A 116 4.57 0.96 -6.58
C HIS A 116 4.47 1.52 -7.99
N PHE A 117 3.75 2.63 -8.15
CA PHE A 117 3.46 3.24 -9.44
C PHE A 117 4.72 3.80 -10.12
N PRO A 118 4.70 4.02 -11.44
CA PRO A 118 5.79 4.66 -12.17
C PRO A 118 6.17 6.00 -11.54
N SER A 119 7.48 6.22 -11.34
CA SER A 119 8.00 7.44 -10.72
C SER A 119 7.83 8.67 -11.63
N ARG A 120 7.97 9.87 -11.03
CA ARG A 120 7.99 11.15 -11.75
C ARG A 120 9.31 11.42 -12.47
N TYR A 121 10.19 10.41 -12.55
CA TYR A 121 11.48 10.54 -13.24
C TYR A 121 11.29 10.88 -14.72
N GLY A 122 12.04 11.87 -15.20
CA GLY A 122 11.92 12.40 -16.56
C GLY A 122 10.86 13.50 -16.73
N GLY A 123 10.16 13.85 -15.64
CA GLY A 123 9.15 14.90 -15.61
C GLY A 123 7.80 14.39 -15.12
N GLU A 124 7.14 15.22 -14.34
CA GLU A 124 5.84 14.88 -13.75
C GLU A 124 4.76 14.67 -14.82
N LYS A 125 4.68 15.61 -15.77
CA LYS A 125 3.71 15.55 -16.88
C LYS A 125 4.03 14.47 -17.90
N GLU A 126 5.30 14.28 -18.18
CA GLU A 126 5.79 13.27 -19.14
C GLU A 126 5.48 11.85 -18.66
N SER A 127 5.57 11.61 -17.35
CA SER A 127 5.30 10.31 -16.72
C SER A 127 3.85 10.12 -16.25
N GLU A 128 3.01 11.15 -16.29
CA GLU A 128 1.63 11.12 -15.81
C GLU A 128 0.79 10.00 -16.46
N LYS A 129 0.93 9.83 -17.79
CA LYS A 129 0.21 8.78 -18.53
C LYS A 129 0.52 7.37 -18.03
N ASP A 130 1.75 7.13 -17.61
CA ASP A 130 2.16 5.83 -17.07
C ASP A 130 1.48 5.55 -15.73
N ARG A 131 1.33 6.57 -14.88
CA ARG A 131 0.59 6.45 -13.62
C ARG A 131 -0.92 6.31 -13.86
N PHE A 132 -1.45 6.92 -14.89
CA PHE A 132 -2.85 6.68 -15.31
C PHE A 132 -3.08 5.22 -15.73
N ASP A 133 -2.14 4.63 -16.48
CA ASP A 133 -2.24 3.23 -16.90
C ASP A 133 -2.11 2.27 -15.70
N ALA A 134 -1.24 2.59 -14.74
CA ALA A 134 -1.15 1.86 -13.48
C ALA A 134 -2.45 1.97 -12.67
N ALA A 135 -3.01 3.16 -12.55
CA ALA A 135 -4.28 3.41 -11.87
C ALA A 135 -5.45 2.67 -12.52
N ARG A 136 -5.54 2.65 -13.86
CA ARG A 136 -6.55 1.87 -14.60
C ARG A 136 -6.40 0.37 -14.36
N THR A 137 -5.15 -0.13 -14.36
CA THR A 137 -4.87 -1.54 -14.12
C THR A 137 -5.32 -1.93 -12.70
N LEU A 138 -4.95 -1.14 -11.70
CA LEU A 138 -5.35 -1.35 -10.31
C LEU A 138 -6.87 -1.29 -10.16
N ARG A 139 -7.52 -0.25 -10.71
CA ARG A 139 -8.97 -0.07 -10.65
C ARG A 139 -9.71 -1.25 -11.29
N GLY A 140 -9.35 -1.66 -12.49
CA GLY A 140 -10.01 -2.79 -13.17
C GLY A 140 -9.83 -4.10 -12.41
N SER A 141 -8.64 -4.33 -11.81
CA SER A 141 -8.39 -5.53 -11.01
C SER A 141 -9.19 -5.52 -9.70
N SER A 142 -9.24 -4.40 -9.00
CA SER A 142 -10.01 -4.30 -7.74
C SER A 142 -11.51 -4.31 -7.97
N ASP A 143 -12.02 -3.65 -9.03
CA ASP A 143 -13.45 -3.69 -9.38
C ASP A 143 -13.93 -5.09 -9.75
N SER A 144 -13.08 -5.92 -10.38
CA SER A 144 -13.42 -7.30 -10.67
C SER A 144 -13.73 -8.11 -9.41
N LEU A 145 -13.09 -7.80 -8.28
CA LEU A 145 -13.34 -8.45 -7.01
C LEU A 145 -14.70 -8.07 -6.41
N LEU A 146 -15.15 -6.84 -6.62
CA LEU A 146 -16.49 -6.39 -6.17
C LEU A 146 -17.61 -7.20 -6.83
N LEU A 147 -17.37 -7.76 -8.02
CA LEU A 147 -18.34 -8.57 -8.75
C LEU A 147 -18.36 -10.02 -8.30
N ILE A 148 -17.26 -10.53 -7.76
CA ILE A 148 -17.10 -11.97 -7.45
C ILE A 148 -17.06 -12.28 -5.96
N ARG A 149 -16.85 -11.28 -5.09
CA ARG A 149 -16.87 -11.44 -3.64
C ARG A 149 -18.26 -11.12 -3.10
N GLU A 150 -18.77 -11.96 -2.24
CA GLU A 150 -20.03 -11.71 -1.54
C GLU A 150 -19.90 -10.54 -0.55
N LYS A 151 -18.77 -10.49 0.16
CA LYS A 151 -18.40 -9.38 1.07
C LYS A 151 -16.99 -8.92 0.73
N PRO A 152 -16.83 -8.00 -0.23
CA PRO A 152 -15.52 -7.56 -0.65
C PRO A 152 -14.87 -6.71 0.45
N GLN A 153 -13.71 -7.13 0.92
CA GLN A 153 -12.83 -6.35 1.80
C GLN A 153 -11.52 -6.16 1.05
N ILE A 154 -11.27 -4.92 0.59
CA ILE A 154 -10.14 -4.61 -0.28
C ILE A 154 -9.28 -3.53 0.39
N LEU A 155 -8.01 -3.88 0.62
CA LEU A 155 -6.98 -3.01 1.16
C LEU A 155 -5.89 -2.80 0.12
N ILE A 156 -5.61 -1.56 -0.23
CA ILE A 156 -4.60 -1.18 -1.24
C ILE A 156 -3.56 -0.31 -0.55
N MET A 157 -2.29 -0.68 -0.63
CA MET A 157 -1.19 0.01 0.03
C MET A 157 -0.02 0.21 -0.93
N GLY A 158 0.76 1.27 -0.75
CA GLY A 158 2.02 1.43 -1.43
C GLY A 158 2.39 2.86 -1.79
N ASP A 159 3.45 2.97 -2.60
CA ASP A 159 3.94 4.21 -3.18
C ASP A 159 3.25 4.46 -4.53
N PHE A 160 2.38 5.44 -4.57
CA PHE A 160 1.65 5.80 -5.80
C PHE A 160 2.40 6.82 -6.67
N ASN A 161 3.51 7.37 -6.19
CA ASN A 161 4.27 8.43 -6.85
C ASN A 161 3.44 9.66 -7.28
N ASP A 162 2.21 9.76 -6.81
CA ASP A 162 1.28 10.87 -6.95
C ASP A 162 0.57 11.11 -5.61
N PRO A 163 0.40 12.36 -5.16
CA PRO A 163 -0.41 12.71 -4.00
C PRO A 163 -1.89 12.32 -4.20
N PRO A 164 -2.69 12.21 -3.12
CA PRO A 164 -4.09 11.82 -3.19
C PRO A 164 -4.98 12.66 -4.12
N GLN A 165 -4.66 13.94 -4.29
CA GLN A 165 -5.39 14.89 -5.13
C GLN A 165 -5.05 14.79 -6.61
N ASP A 166 -3.94 14.12 -6.98
CA ASP A 166 -3.55 13.98 -8.38
C ASP A 166 -4.50 13.07 -9.15
N ARG A 167 -4.63 13.35 -10.45
CA ARG A 167 -5.62 12.74 -11.33
C ARG A 167 -5.55 11.22 -11.41
N SER A 168 -4.36 10.64 -11.26
CA SER A 168 -4.21 9.18 -11.23
C SER A 168 -5.01 8.54 -10.08
N ILE A 169 -5.07 9.21 -8.92
CA ILE A 169 -5.75 8.73 -7.72
C ILE A 169 -7.19 9.25 -7.64
N SER A 170 -7.38 10.56 -7.81
CA SER A 170 -8.68 11.22 -7.61
C SER A 170 -9.67 11.02 -8.76
N GLU A 171 -9.18 10.90 -10.00
CA GLU A 171 -10.04 10.76 -11.19
C GLU A 171 -9.95 9.35 -11.80
N ILE A 172 -8.74 8.83 -12.05
CA ILE A 172 -8.58 7.58 -12.81
C ILE A 172 -8.85 6.36 -11.94
N PHE A 173 -8.25 6.27 -10.76
CA PHE A 173 -8.63 5.28 -9.75
C PHE A 173 -9.95 5.67 -9.08
N ALA A 174 -10.24 6.97 -8.97
CA ALA A 174 -11.43 7.57 -8.39
C ALA A 174 -11.63 7.23 -6.91
N ALA A 175 -10.55 7.31 -6.12
CA ALA A 175 -10.64 7.26 -4.67
C ALA A 175 -11.04 8.63 -4.12
N GLN A 176 -12.02 8.66 -3.23
CA GLN A 176 -12.43 9.86 -2.51
C GLN A 176 -11.68 9.99 -1.17
N ALA A 177 -11.73 11.18 -0.58
CA ALA A 177 -11.25 11.38 0.78
C ALA A 177 -12.06 10.54 1.78
N PHE A 178 -11.39 10.05 2.82
CA PHE A 178 -12.08 9.36 3.91
C PHE A 178 -13.07 10.31 4.59
N PRO A 179 -14.35 9.91 4.78
CA PRO A 179 -15.37 10.79 5.33
C PRO A 179 -15.12 11.07 6.83
N GLU A 180 -15.30 12.32 7.24
CA GLU A 180 -15.15 12.75 8.66
C GLU A 180 -16.18 12.10 9.59
N ASN A 181 -17.36 11.81 9.07
CA ASN A 181 -18.44 11.13 9.79
C ASN A 181 -18.67 9.76 9.17
N THR A 182 -18.57 8.71 9.96
CA THR A 182 -18.76 7.30 9.55
C THR A 182 -20.17 6.97 9.05
N GLN A 183 -21.08 7.93 9.00
CA GLN A 183 -22.39 7.76 8.37
C GLN A 183 -22.26 7.80 6.84
N ILE A 184 -21.75 6.70 6.30
CA ILE A 184 -21.84 6.44 4.87
C ILE A 184 -23.30 6.06 4.60
N THR A 185 -24.06 6.99 4.06
CA THR A 185 -25.43 6.72 3.61
C THR A 185 -25.39 5.86 2.36
N ASP A 186 -26.40 5.02 2.16
CA ASP A 186 -26.54 4.15 0.96
C ASP A 186 -26.51 4.89 -0.39
N SER A 187 -26.69 6.22 -0.36
CA SER A 187 -26.67 7.09 -1.54
C SER A 187 -25.26 7.49 -2.01
N THR A 188 -24.18 7.17 -1.27
CA THR A 188 -22.83 7.46 -1.73
C THR A 188 -22.38 6.47 -2.80
N SER A 189 -22.19 6.96 -4.02
CA SER A 189 -21.76 6.18 -5.19
C SER A 189 -20.26 5.81 -5.16
N CYS A 190 -19.51 6.24 -4.14
CA CYS A 190 -18.08 5.99 -4.06
C CYS A 190 -17.78 4.58 -3.58
N THR A 191 -16.86 3.94 -4.27
CA THR A 191 -16.43 2.57 -3.99
C THR A 191 -15.15 2.51 -3.16
N TYR A 192 -14.24 3.47 -3.33
CA TYR A 192 -12.91 3.50 -2.70
C TYR A 192 -12.64 4.82 -1.99
N TYR A 193 -11.99 4.71 -0.85
CA TYR A 193 -11.60 5.84 0.00
C TYR A 193 -10.11 5.82 0.29
N ASN A 194 -9.47 6.94 0.03
CA ASN A 194 -8.07 7.15 0.36
C ASN A 194 -7.95 7.70 1.78
N LEU A 195 -7.33 6.94 2.65
CA LEU A 195 -7.20 7.29 4.07
C LEU A 195 -6.32 8.52 4.28
N PHE A 196 -5.42 8.84 3.32
CA PHE A 196 -4.49 9.97 3.41
C PHE A 196 -4.95 11.20 2.62
N ALA A 197 -6.14 11.19 2.03
CA ALA A 197 -6.72 12.35 1.35
C ALA A 197 -7.46 13.30 2.30
N SER A 198 -7.68 12.91 3.54
CA SER A 198 -8.39 13.73 4.55
C SER A 198 -7.44 14.67 5.28
N PRO A 199 -7.79 15.93 5.49
CA PRO A 199 -6.94 16.94 6.15
C PRO A 199 -6.67 16.66 7.62
N HIS A 200 -7.45 15.77 8.28
CA HIS A 200 -7.32 15.46 9.71
C HIS A 200 -6.19 14.47 10.04
N ILE A 201 -5.62 13.81 9.03
CA ILE A 201 -4.67 12.71 9.23
C ILE A 201 -3.23 13.19 9.39
N THR A 202 -2.95 14.44 9.14
CA THR A 202 -1.60 14.93 9.00
C THR A 202 -1.07 15.65 10.24
N GLN A 203 -0.65 14.91 11.26
CA GLN A 203 0.37 15.42 12.20
C GLN A 203 1.74 15.60 11.52
N PHE A 204 1.95 15.01 10.35
CA PHE A 204 3.16 15.08 9.57
C PHE A 204 2.85 15.42 8.10
N PRO A 205 3.61 16.30 7.44
CA PRO A 205 3.21 16.90 6.17
C PRO A 205 3.27 15.95 4.95
N GLY A 206 3.86 14.77 5.05
CA GLY A 206 3.94 13.81 3.96
C GLY A 206 4.89 12.64 4.22
N SER A 207 4.89 11.66 3.34
CA SER A 207 5.75 10.48 3.42
C SER A 207 7.08 10.65 2.67
N HIS A 208 7.18 11.64 1.78
CA HIS A 208 8.36 11.87 0.95
C HIS A 208 8.72 13.36 0.93
N LYS A 209 10.02 13.69 1.15
CA LYS A 209 10.54 15.05 1.07
C LYS A 209 11.49 15.20 -0.11
N TYR A 210 11.21 16.13 -1.00
CA TYR A 210 12.05 16.43 -2.16
C TYR A 210 12.21 17.94 -2.33
N GLN A 211 13.43 18.43 -2.46
CA GLN A 211 13.76 19.86 -2.61
C GLN A 211 13.12 20.78 -1.55
N GLY A 212 12.98 20.27 -0.33
CA GLY A 212 12.37 21.02 0.78
C GLY A 212 10.86 20.86 0.91
N GLU A 213 10.19 20.34 -0.09
CA GLU A 213 8.74 20.15 -0.10
C GLU A 213 8.37 18.71 0.28
N TRP A 214 7.29 18.55 1.04
CA TRP A 214 6.72 17.28 1.43
C TRP A 214 5.58 16.88 0.51
N SER A 215 5.53 15.61 0.15
CA SER A 215 4.45 15.00 -0.63
C SER A 215 3.97 13.71 0.03
N GLN A 216 2.67 13.43 -0.04
CA GLN A 216 2.05 12.20 0.42
C GLN A 216 1.99 11.21 -0.73
N LEU A 217 3.07 10.44 -0.94
CA LEU A 217 3.19 9.47 -2.03
C LEU A 217 2.79 8.05 -1.60
N ASP A 218 3.12 7.68 -0.34
CA ASP A 218 2.70 6.41 0.26
C ASP A 218 1.30 6.56 0.83
N GLN A 219 0.38 5.71 0.37
CA GLN A 219 -1.04 5.84 0.69
C GLN A 219 -1.66 4.49 1.00
N ILE A 220 -2.78 4.54 1.71
CA ILE A 220 -3.66 3.41 1.96
C ILE A 220 -5.05 3.78 1.42
N ILE A 221 -5.57 2.93 0.54
CA ILE A 221 -6.90 3.05 -0.03
C ILE A 221 -7.70 1.80 0.34
N VAL A 222 -8.95 1.98 0.72
CA VAL A 222 -9.84 0.88 1.11
C VAL A 222 -11.16 0.97 0.36
N ASN A 223 -11.83 -0.16 0.19
CA ASN A 223 -13.20 -0.12 -0.31
C ASN A 223 -14.18 0.23 0.81
N ARG A 224 -15.40 0.56 0.41
CA ARG A 224 -16.49 1.00 1.29
C ARG A 224 -16.75 0.06 2.46
N ASP A 225 -16.71 -1.24 2.24
CA ASP A 225 -17.04 -2.23 3.27
C ASP A 225 -16.08 -2.18 4.47
N LEU A 226 -14.83 -1.76 4.27
CA LEU A 226 -13.86 -1.56 5.35
C LEU A 226 -14.07 -0.26 6.15
N ILE A 227 -14.99 0.60 5.72
CA ILE A 227 -15.31 1.85 6.45
C ILE A 227 -16.57 1.68 7.30
N THR A 228 -17.47 0.78 6.91
CA THR A 228 -18.73 0.56 7.64
C THR A 228 -18.46 -0.22 8.93
N GLN A 229 -19.07 0.23 10.02
CA GLN A 229 -18.95 -0.44 11.34
C GLN A 229 -19.67 -1.81 11.39
N GLU A 230 -20.42 -2.14 10.36
CA GLU A 230 -21.12 -3.43 10.23
C GLU A 230 -20.16 -4.57 9.82
N SER A 231 -18.99 -4.22 9.29
CA SER A 231 -17.97 -5.19 8.95
C SER A 231 -17.23 -5.69 10.20
N SER A 232 -16.84 -6.98 10.20
CA SER A 232 -16.02 -7.58 11.27
C SER A 232 -14.62 -6.95 11.37
N MET A 233 -14.15 -6.36 10.27
CA MET A 233 -12.95 -5.56 10.18
C MET A 233 -13.32 -4.20 9.60
N HIS A 234 -12.95 -3.13 10.27
CA HIS A 234 -13.19 -1.76 9.82
C HIS A 234 -12.04 -0.83 10.21
N ILE A 235 -11.93 0.27 9.49
CA ILE A 235 -10.93 1.31 9.76
C ILE A 235 -11.29 2.06 11.03
N ILE A 236 -10.30 2.25 11.90
CA ILE A 236 -10.38 3.12 13.07
C ILE A 236 -9.75 4.46 12.67
N PRO A 237 -10.53 5.52 12.44
CA PRO A 237 -10.03 6.79 11.89
C PRO A 237 -8.86 7.38 12.67
N GLU A 238 -8.95 7.32 14.01
CA GLU A 238 -7.96 7.90 14.93
C GLU A 238 -6.59 7.18 14.87
N SER A 239 -6.56 5.97 14.31
CA SER A 239 -5.32 5.19 14.13
C SER A 239 -4.57 5.52 12.84
N ILE A 240 -5.18 6.30 11.93
CA ILE A 240 -4.56 6.64 10.64
C ILE A 240 -3.56 7.76 10.87
N HIS A 241 -2.27 7.48 10.61
CA HIS A 241 -1.22 8.49 10.74
C HIS A 241 0.02 8.15 9.92
N ILE A 242 0.85 9.17 9.67
CA ILE A 242 2.20 8.97 9.15
C ILE A 242 3.11 8.71 10.34
N PHE A 243 3.69 7.52 10.41
CA PHE A 243 4.64 7.17 11.47
C PHE A 243 5.99 7.82 11.21
N ALA A 244 6.27 8.92 11.91
CA ALA A 244 7.47 9.72 11.78
C ALA A 244 8.13 10.01 13.15
N PRO A 245 8.65 8.99 13.85
CA PRO A 245 9.32 9.19 15.13
C PRO A 245 10.66 9.90 14.95
N ASP A 246 11.12 10.58 16.01
CA ASP A 246 12.36 11.39 16.00
C ASP A 246 13.57 10.66 15.44
N PHE A 247 13.68 9.35 15.63
CA PHE A 247 14.82 8.58 15.14
C PHE A 247 14.83 8.37 13.60
N LEU A 248 13.74 8.68 12.91
CA LEU A 248 13.64 8.68 11.43
C LEU A 248 13.97 10.04 10.85
N LEU A 249 13.84 11.10 11.65
CA LEU A 249 14.05 12.47 11.22
C LEU A 249 15.53 12.82 11.40
N THR A 250 16.22 13.14 10.32
CA THR A 250 17.53 13.78 10.41
C THR A 250 17.31 15.21 10.91
N LYS A 251 18.03 15.59 11.94
CA LYS A 251 18.15 17.02 12.31
C LYS A 251 18.96 17.68 11.19
N ASP A 252 18.33 18.57 10.44
CA ASP A 252 18.99 19.46 9.50
C ASP A 252 19.97 20.37 10.24
#